data_ce616cf65a3556433840e615a706b82b
#
_entry.id   ce616cf65a3556433840e615a706b82b
#
_cell.length_a   1.000
_cell.length_b   1.000
_cell.length_c   1.000
_cell.angle_alpha   90.00
_cell.angle_beta   90.00
_cell.angle_gamma   90.00
#
_symmetry.space_group_name_H-M   'P 1'
#
loop_
_entity.id
_entity.type
_entity.pdbx_description
1 polymer ?
#
loop_
_entity_poly.entity_id
_entity_poly.type
_entity_poly.pdbx_seq_one_letter_code
_entity_poly.pdbx_strand_id
1 'polypeptide(L)'
;MNLKAFGGDARPQVAATKQRAKSRQSDAPQVTNEKEDETMNSISPVQWAVCGPHTYKPVSSTFPKLTSGIYSVAVSQYHGVIYQKKNICVDDLLRFPDSVSDKILNEITTFWGRGDKFKEHGFLHRRGYLLHGPAGSGKTCLVQQIIADIVTADGLVFQCNNHPAVFNDGLSQFRKVEPNRPVVCLFEDIDAIIEEHGEDEILTLLDGENQIDRVLNI
;
A
#
# COMPACT_ATOMS: atom_id res chain seq x y z
N MET A 1 -58.03 -35.72 -8.93
CA MET A 1 -58.79 -36.29 -7.82
C MET A 1 -58.52 -35.43 -6.60
N ASN A 2 -59.54 -34.63 -6.23
CA ASN A 2 -59.94 -34.03 -4.95
C ASN A 2 -58.86 -33.42 -4.05
N LEU A 3 -58.81 -32.08 -3.91
CA LEU A 3 -59.65 -31.17 -3.16
C LEU A 3 -59.93 -31.59 -1.70
N LYS A 4 -59.40 -30.76 -0.73
CA LYS A 4 -60.22 -30.10 0.29
C LYS A 4 -59.44 -29.08 1.10
N ALA A 5 -59.94 -27.83 1.02
CA ALA A 5 -59.69 -26.72 1.92
C ALA A 5 -60.58 -26.85 3.19
N PHE A 6 -60.15 -26.22 4.28
CA PHE A 6 -60.94 -25.67 5.42
C PHE A 6 -59.91 -24.82 6.22
N GLY A 7 -60.06 -23.56 6.53
CA GLY A 7 -61.23 -22.78 6.89
C GLY A 7 -61.18 -22.45 8.38
N GLY A 8 -61.24 -21.15 8.70
CA GLY A 8 -61.71 -20.66 9.99
C GLY A 8 -60.69 -19.91 10.85
N ASP A 9 -60.67 -18.59 10.74
CA ASP A 9 -61.14 -17.58 11.68
C ASP A 9 -60.82 -17.72 13.17
N ALA A 10 -60.17 -16.72 13.73
CA ALA A 10 -60.66 -15.87 14.83
C ALA A 10 -59.55 -14.95 15.37
N ARG A 11 -59.75 -13.67 15.22
CA ARG A 11 -59.12 -12.64 16.06
C ARG A 11 -59.85 -12.53 17.36
N PRO A 12 -59.22 -12.06 18.44
CA PRO A 12 -59.79 -11.03 19.25
C PRO A 12 -58.88 -9.78 19.37
N GLN A 13 -59.50 -8.65 19.15
CA GLN A 13 -59.05 -7.33 19.60
C GLN A 13 -59.12 -7.32 21.14
N VAL A 14 -58.08 -6.80 21.76
CA VAL A 14 -58.14 -6.27 23.12
C VAL A 14 -57.50 -4.90 23.18
N ALA A 15 -58.21 -4.03 23.83
CA ALA A 15 -58.18 -2.61 23.93
C ALA A 15 -56.87 -1.98 24.45
N ALA A 16 -56.73 -0.74 24.04
CA ALA A 16 -55.74 0.24 24.47
C ALA A 16 -55.78 0.49 25.98
N THR A 17 -54.63 0.45 26.63
CA THR A 17 -54.43 1.16 27.90
C THR A 17 -53.22 2.07 27.76
N LYS A 18 -53.50 3.38 27.69
CA LYS A 18 -52.51 4.45 27.80
C LYS A 18 -51.90 4.42 29.21
N GLN A 19 -50.63 4.09 29.33
CA GLN A 19 -49.84 4.50 30.46
C GLN A 19 -48.65 5.30 30.02
N ARG A 20 -48.64 6.52 30.48
CA ARG A 20 -47.68 7.60 30.38
C ARG A 20 -46.44 7.20 31.19
N ALA A 21 -45.38 6.77 30.55
CA ALA A 21 -44.09 6.57 31.17
C ALA A 21 -43.16 7.71 30.77
N LYS A 22 -42.67 8.39 31.79
CA LYS A 22 -41.74 9.51 31.77
C LYS A 22 -40.45 9.15 31.00
N SER A 23 -40.06 10.03 30.08
CA SER A 23 -38.75 10.07 29.48
C SER A 23 -37.65 10.14 30.55
N ARG A 24 -36.91 9.05 30.69
CA ARG A 24 -35.53 9.12 31.19
C ARG A 24 -34.61 9.32 30.01
N GLN A 25 -34.10 10.53 29.87
CA GLN A 25 -32.92 10.82 29.09
C GLN A 25 -31.77 9.99 29.69
N SER A 26 -31.30 9.00 28.96
CA SER A 26 -29.99 8.40 29.18
C SER A 26 -28.97 9.25 28.46
N ASP A 27 -28.15 9.95 29.22
CA ASP A 27 -26.92 10.58 28.77
C ASP A 27 -25.99 9.48 28.22
N ALA A 28 -26.01 9.28 26.92
CA ALA A 28 -24.92 8.64 26.21
C ALA A 28 -23.85 9.69 25.96
N PRO A 29 -22.56 9.46 26.27
CA PRO A 29 -21.52 10.42 25.97
C PRO A 29 -21.47 10.55 24.44
N GLN A 30 -21.74 11.76 23.96
CA GLN A 30 -21.39 12.17 22.61
C GLN A 30 -19.86 12.08 22.50
N VAL A 31 -19.37 11.09 21.75
CA VAL A 31 -18.00 11.06 21.27
C VAL A 31 -17.91 12.23 20.28
N THR A 32 -17.41 13.34 20.75
CA THR A 32 -17.07 14.48 19.91
C THR A 32 -15.89 14.09 19.05
N ASN A 33 -16.15 13.89 17.76
CA ASN A 33 -15.16 13.79 16.68
C ASN A 33 -14.44 15.12 16.42
N GLU A 34 -14.09 15.87 17.48
CA GLU A 34 -13.42 17.18 17.36
C GLU A 34 -11.90 17.13 17.51
N LYS A 35 -11.28 15.95 17.50
CA LYS A 35 -9.82 15.85 17.67
C LYS A 35 -9.03 15.38 16.45
N GLU A 36 -9.66 15.11 15.32
CA GLU A 36 -8.93 14.73 14.09
C GLU A 36 -8.75 15.88 13.10
N ASP A 37 -9.42 17.02 13.27
CA ASP A 37 -9.33 18.17 12.35
C ASP A 37 -8.29 19.24 12.75
N GLU A 38 -7.70 19.16 13.94
CA GLU A 38 -6.72 20.17 14.40
C GLU A 38 -5.27 19.91 13.99
N THR A 39 -4.95 18.85 13.26
CA THR A 39 -3.59 18.57 12.77
C THR A 39 -3.39 18.84 11.28
N MET A 40 -4.36 19.38 10.58
CA MET A 40 -4.11 20.16 9.36
C MET A 40 -3.61 21.56 9.78
N ASN A 41 -2.58 21.59 10.60
CA ASN A 41 -1.78 22.77 10.80
C ASN A 41 -1.40 23.26 9.40
N SER A 42 -1.91 24.41 9.01
CA SER A 42 -1.57 25.10 7.79
C SER A 42 -0.04 25.24 7.77
N ILE A 43 0.64 24.28 7.11
CA ILE A 43 2.09 24.31 6.95
C ILE A 43 2.35 25.55 6.11
N SER A 44 2.68 26.65 6.77
CA SER A 44 2.94 27.92 6.11
C SER A 44 4.12 27.74 5.15
N PRO A 45 4.02 28.18 3.90
CA PRO A 45 5.10 28.07 2.95
C PRO A 45 6.26 28.95 3.41
N VAL A 46 7.46 28.36 3.45
CA VAL A 46 8.70 29.05 3.90
C VAL A 46 9.81 29.00 2.86
N GLN A 47 9.63 28.24 1.77
CA GLN A 47 10.59 28.06 0.72
C GLN A 47 9.93 28.17 -0.67
N TRP A 48 10.75 28.33 -1.70
CA TRP A 48 10.32 28.31 -3.10
C TRP A 48 10.79 27.02 -3.79
N ALA A 49 9.87 26.31 -4.42
CA ALA A 49 10.20 25.21 -5.33
C ALA A 49 10.19 25.71 -6.78
N VAL A 50 11.18 25.27 -7.56
CA VAL A 50 11.25 25.56 -9.00
C VAL A 50 10.30 24.59 -9.72
N CYS A 51 9.33 25.12 -10.46
CA CYS A 51 8.34 24.35 -11.20
C CYS A 51 8.54 24.38 -12.72
N GLY A 52 9.49 25.22 -13.20
CA GLY A 52 9.82 25.38 -14.62
C GLY A 52 10.78 26.53 -14.83
N PRO A 53 11.19 26.82 -16.08
CA PRO A 53 11.99 27.99 -16.42
C PRO A 53 11.28 29.25 -15.92
N HIS A 54 11.88 29.95 -14.95
CA HIS A 54 11.33 31.18 -14.37
C HIS A 54 9.97 31.01 -13.65
N THR A 55 9.59 29.77 -13.25
CA THR A 55 8.34 29.51 -12.56
C THR A 55 8.63 28.91 -11.18
N TYR A 56 8.05 29.50 -10.14
CA TYR A 56 8.28 29.14 -8.76
C TYR A 56 6.95 28.99 -8.03
N LYS A 57 6.87 28.05 -7.09
CA LYS A 57 5.74 27.93 -6.20
C LYS A 57 6.19 27.94 -4.73
N PRO A 58 5.43 28.54 -3.81
CA PRO A 58 5.75 28.49 -2.39
C PRO A 58 5.49 27.10 -1.83
N VAL A 59 6.41 26.60 -1.01
CA VAL A 59 6.33 25.29 -0.34
C VAL A 59 6.80 25.39 1.10
N SER A 60 6.37 24.49 1.95
CA SER A 60 6.76 24.45 3.36
C SER A 60 8.18 23.91 3.54
N SER A 61 8.55 22.86 2.83
CA SER A 61 9.88 22.25 2.90
C SER A 61 10.16 21.39 1.67
N THR A 62 11.44 21.17 1.40
CA THR A 62 11.92 20.26 0.36
C THR A 62 12.97 19.32 0.94
N PHE A 63 12.99 18.08 0.48
CA PHE A 63 13.96 17.07 0.88
C PHE A 63 14.60 16.44 -0.36
N PRO A 64 15.91 16.17 -0.33
CA PRO A 64 16.59 15.51 -1.46
C PRO A 64 16.31 14.01 -1.50
N LYS A 65 15.77 13.42 -0.44
CA LYS A 65 15.61 11.98 -0.26
C LYS A 65 14.38 11.68 0.59
N LEU A 66 13.57 10.71 0.16
CA LEU A 66 12.47 10.20 0.99
C LEU A 66 13.00 9.47 2.23
N THR A 67 12.31 9.57 3.35
CA THR A 67 12.63 8.75 4.53
C THR A 67 12.36 7.28 4.22
N SER A 68 13.20 6.36 4.73
CA SER A 68 12.95 4.92 4.54
C SER A 68 11.57 4.50 5.08
N GLY A 69 10.93 3.56 4.39
CA GLY A 69 9.59 3.10 4.75
C GLY A 69 8.79 2.55 3.57
N ILE A 70 7.52 2.32 3.79
CA ILE A 70 6.56 1.92 2.76
C ILE A 70 5.82 3.15 2.23
N TYR A 71 5.61 3.17 0.92
CA TYR A 71 4.89 4.23 0.23
C TYR A 71 3.90 3.64 -0.76
N SER A 72 2.75 4.28 -0.90
CA SER A 72 1.89 4.13 -2.06
C SER A 72 2.10 5.30 -3.02
N VAL A 73 1.94 5.03 -4.31
CA VAL A 73 1.98 6.05 -5.37
C VAL A 73 0.56 6.41 -5.73
N ALA A 74 0.26 7.69 -5.85
CA ALA A 74 -1.05 8.18 -6.26
C ALA A 74 -0.90 9.42 -7.16
N VAL A 75 -1.95 9.76 -7.89
CA VAL A 75 -2.01 10.98 -8.68
C VAL A 75 -2.99 11.95 -8.03
N SER A 76 -2.51 13.16 -7.77
CA SER A 76 -3.32 14.27 -7.29
C SER A 76 -3.58 15.24 -8.44
N GLN A 77 -4.82 15.76 -8.55
CA GLN A 77 -5.16 16.77 -9.55
C GLN A 77 -4.33 18.06 -9.42
N TYR A 78 -3.87 18.38 -8.20
CA TYR A 78 -3.15 19.62 -7.91
C TYR A 78 -1.63 19.45 -7.85
N HIS A 79 -1.15 18.23 -7.57
CA HIS A 79 0.26 17.99 -7.28
C HIS A 79 0.93 17.01 -8.25
N GLY A 80 0.18 16.40 -9.19
CA GLY A 80 0.70 15.34 -10.04
C GLY A 80 0.92 14.05 -9.23
N VAL A 81 2.01 13.35 -9.52
CA VAL A 81 2.38 12.14 -8.76
C VAL A 81 2.80 12.50 -7.34
N ILE A 82 2.23 11.82 -6.38
CA ILE A 82 2.52 11.96 -4.95
C ILE A 82 2.85 10.60 -4.34
N TYR A 83 3.70 10.61 -3.30
CA TYR A 83 4.12 9.44 -2.54
C TYR A 83 3.59 9.57 -1.12
N GLN A 84 2.71 8.67 -0.75
CA GLN A 84 2.09 8.68 0.57
C GLN A 84 2.74 7.62 1.45
N LYS A 85 3.42 8.06 2.51
CA LYS A 85 4.04 7.14 3.47
C LYS A 85 2.96 6.41 4.27
N LYS A 86 3.09 5.08 4.35
CA LYS A 86 2.22 4.23 5.17
C LYS A 86 2.87 3.97 6.52
N ASN A 87 2.05 3.99 7.57
CA ASN A 87 2.49 3.51 8.88
C ASN A 87 2.53 1.99 8.86
N ILE A 88 3.67 1.43 9.24
CA ILE A 88 3.86 -0.01 9.38
C ILE A 88 3.76 -0.34 10.86
N CYS A 89 2.83 -1.24 11.22
CA CYS A 89 3.00 -2.02 12.43
C CYS A 89 3.85 -3.23 12.04
N VAL A 90 5.11 -3.24 12.43
CA VAL A 90 5.95 -4.43 12.32
C VAL A 90 5.73 -5.20 13.61
N ASP A 91 4.99 -6.30 13.52
CA ASP A 91 4.91 -7.25 14.62
C ASP A 91 6.30 -7.88 14.85
N ASP A 92 6.57 -8.36 16.07
CA ASP A 92 7.78 -9.12 16.37
C ASP A 92 7.78 -10.42 15.54
N LEU A 93 8.51 -10.39 14.41
CA LEU A 93 8.54 -11.50 13.46
C LEU A 93 9.56 -12.53 13.89
N LEU A 94 9.11 -13.75 14.15
CA LEU A 94 9.99 -14.87 14.44
C LEU A 94 10.64 -15.37 13.15
N ARG A 95 11.96 -15.38 13.10
CA ARG A 95 12.74 -16.05 12.05
C ARG A 95 12.96 -17.50 12.46
N PHE A 96 12.59 -18.43 11.59
CA PHE A 96 12.88 -19.85 11.77
C PHE A 96 14.10 -20.22 10.94
N PRO A 97 15.23 -20.59 11.57
CA PRO A 97 16.43 -21.04 10.85
C PRO A 97 16.12 -22.22 9.94
N ASP A 98 16.86 -22.35 8.84
CA ASP A 98 16.72 -23.43 7.84
C ASP A 98 15.34 -23.56 7.16
N SER A 99 14.44 -22.61 7.36
CA SER A 99 13.16 -22.54 6.69
C SER A 99 13.32 -22.11 5.23
N VAL A 100 12.28 -22.33 4.41
CA VAL A 100 12.22 -21.81 3.05
C VAL A 100 12.32 -20.28 3.05
N SER A 101 11.69 -19.62 4.02
CA SER A 101 11.75 -18.18 4.20
C SER A 101 13.18 -17.68 4.46
N ASP A 102 13.93 -18.38 5.31
CA ASP A 102 15.32 -18.03 5.59
C ASP A 102 16.21 -18.13 4.35
N LYS A 103 16.01 -19.16 3.51
CA LYS A 103 16.73 -19.31 2.24
C LYS A 103 16.43 -18.15 1.28
N ILE A 104 15.16 -17.74 1.15
CA ILE A 104 14.76 -16.62 0.30
C ILE A 104 15.37 -15.31 0.82
N LEU A 105 15.35 -15.06 2.11
CA LEU A 105 15.97 -13.86 2.71
C LEU A 105 17.48 -13.80 2.45
N ASN A 106 18.17 -14.93 2.57
CA ASN A 106 19.60 -15.04 2.27
C ASN A 106 19.90 -14.81 0.78
N GLU A 107 19.04 -15.30 -0.13
CA GLU A 107 19.15 -15.02 -1.56
C GLU A 107 18.94 -13.53 -1.87
N ILE A 108 17.97 -12.88 -1.24
CA ILE A 108 17.69 -11.46 -1.40
C ILE A 108 18.87 -10.61 -0.89
N THR A 109 19.42 -10.97 0.27
CA THR A 109 20.63 -10.33 0.81
C THR A 109 21.81 -10.47 -0.16
N THR A 110 21.99 -11.66 -0.71
CA THR A 110 23.04 -11.94 -1.72
C THR A 110 22.79 -11.15 -3.00
N PHE A 111 21.55 -11.04 -3.44
CA PHE A 111 21.17 -10.24 -4.61
C PHE A 111 21.58 -8.78 -4.42
N TRP A 112 21.21 -8.14 -3.31
CA TRP A 112 21.58 -6.75 -3.05
C TRP A 112 23.08 -6.51 -3.04
N GLY A 113 23.87 -7.47 -2.57
CA GLY A 113 25.33 -7.40 -2.57
C GLY A 113 26.00 -7.58 -3.94
N ARG A 114 25.25 -7.93 -5.00
CA ARG A 114 25.81 -8.21 -6.33
C ARG A 114 25.62 -7.08 -7.35
N GLY A 115 25.20 -5.89 -6.94
CA GLY A 115 24.89 -4.79 -7.86
C GLY A 115 26.01 -4.45 -8.83
N ASP A 116 27.26 -4.45 -8.38
CA ASP A 116 28.42 -4.16 -9.23
C ASP A 116 28.62 -5.21 -10.33
N LYS A 117 28.36 -6.49 -10.04
CA LYS A 117 28.45 -7.57 -11.03
C LYS A 117 27.38 -7.43 -12.12
N PHE A 118 26.15 -7.03 -11.77
CA PHE A 118 25.11 -6.76 -12.74
C PHE A 118 25.54 -5.64 -13.68
N LYS A 119 26.08 -4.56 -13.11
CA LYS A 119 26.59 -3.41 -13.90
C LYS A 119 27.76 -3.79 -14.79
N GLU A 120 28.71 -4.57 -14.31
CA GLU A 120 29.86 -5.06 -15.07
C GLU A 120 29.44 -5.84 -16.33
N HIS A 121 28.36 -6.62 -16.21
CA HIS A 121 27.81 -7.41 -17.32
C HIS A 121 26.76 -6.67 -18.17
N GLY A 122 26.48 -5.39 -17.89
CA GLY A 122 25.50 -4.59 -18.62
C GLY A 122 24.04 -4.97 -18.33
N PHE A 123 23.78 -5.68 -17.23
CA PHE A 123 22.44 -6.05 -16.81
C PHE A 123 21.88 -5.07 -15.79
N LEU A 124 20.57 -4.88 -15.82
CA LEU A 124 19.86 -4.19 -14.76
C LEU A 124 19.86 -5.06 -13.48
N HIS A 125 20.13 -4.42 -12.36
CA HIS A 125 20.11 -5.05 -11.05
C HIS A 125 18.66 -5.19 -10.57
N ARG A 126 17.94 -6.15 -11.12
CA ARG A 126 16.54 -6.42 -10.82
C ARG A 126 16.27 -7.91 -10.67
N ARG A 127 15.27 -8.24 -9.86
CA ARG A 127 14.81 -9.61 -9.63
C ARG A 127 13.32 -9.60 -9.26
N GLY A 128 12.60 -10.67 -9.60
CA GLY A 128 11.22 -10.93 -9.18
C GLY A 128 11.11 -12.19 -8.36
N TYR A 129 10.23 -12.20 -7.36
CA TYR A 129 9.78 -13.36 -6.63
C TYR A 129 8.26 -13.44 -6.68
N LEU A 130 7.73 -14.55 -7.15
CA LEU A 130 6.32 -14.87 -7.07
C LEU A 130 6.09 -15.79 -5.87
N LEU A 131 5.44 -15.24 -4.82
CA LEU A 131 5.11 -15.99 -3.62
C LEU A 131 3.71 -16.58 -3.75
N HIS A 132 3.62 -17.89 -3.97
CA HIS A 132 2.34 -18.60 -4.04
C HIS A 132 2.24 -19.67 -2.97
N GLY A 133 1.02 -20.05 -2.59
CA GLY A 133 0.76 -21.09 -1.59
C GLY A 133 -0.54 -20.85 -0.83
N PRO A 134 -1.00 -21.83 -0.06
CA PRO A 134 -2.25 -21.73 0.69
C PRO A 134 -2.23 -20.62 1.74
N ALA A 135 -3.40 -20.24 2.23
CA ALA A 135 -3.52 -19.35 3.38
C ALA A 135 -2.76 -19.93 4.58
N GLY A 136 -2.11 -19.07 5.38
CA GLY A 136 -1.33 -19.49 6.54
C GLY A 136 0.05 -20.08 6.23
N SER A 137 0.51 -20.13 4.97
CA SER A 137 1.84 -20.64 4.60
C SER A 137 3.02 -19.70 4.91
N GLY A 138 2.78 -18.57 5.57
CA GLY A 138 3.83 -17.64 5.99
C GLY A 138 4.24 -16.60 4.94
N LYS A 139 3.54 -16.46 3.79
CA LYS A 139 3.85 -15.49 2.74
C LYS A 139 3.93 -14.06 3.29
N THR A 140 2.89 -13.62 3.99
CA THR A 140 2.83 -12.28 4.58
C THR A 140 3.94 -12.05 5.59
N CYS A 141 4.27 -13.04 6.41
CA CYS A 141 5.39 -12.98 7.36
C CYS A 141 6.73 -12.80 6.64
N LEU A 142 6.97 -13.54 5.55
CA LEU A 142 8.17 -13.39 4.73
C LEU A 142 8.24 -11.98 4.11
N VAL A 143 7.14 -11.48 3.53
CA VAL A 143 7.07 -10.12 2.97
C VAL A 143 7.39 -9.06 4.03
N GLN A 144 6.83 -9.17 5.24
CA GLN A 144 7.12 -8.26 6.33
C GLN A 144 8.60 -8.29 6.77
N GLN A 145 9.23 -9.46 6.75
CA GLN A 145 10.67 -9.57 7.03
C GLN A 145 11.51 -8.88 5.94
N ILE A 146 11.17 -9.08 4.67
CA ILE A 146 11.84 -8.39 3.54
C ILE A 146 11.69 -6.87 3.67
N ILE A 147 10.49 -6.40 4.02
CA ILE A 147 10.22 -4.98 4.26
C ILE A 147 11.10 -4.45 5.41
N ALA A 148 11.16 -5.15 6.53
CA ALA A 148 11.97 -4.74 7.67
C ALA A 148 13.46 -4.66 7.30
N ASP A 149 13.98 -5.64 6.58
CA ASP A 149 15.38 -5.69 6.16
C ASP A 149 15.73 -4.54 5.21
N ILE A 150 14.90 -4.28 4.18
CA ILE A 150 15.16 -3.21 3.21
C ILE A 150 15.04 -1.81 3.83
N VAL A 151 14.06 -1.60 4.71
CA VAL A 151 13.88 -0.32 5.41
C VAL A 151 15.03 -0.05 6.37
N THR A 152 15.53 -1.07 7.07
CA THR A 152 16.72 -0.97 7.93
C THR A 152 17.97 -0.64 7.12
N ALA A 153 18.08 -1.14 5.89
CA ALA A 153 19.15 -0.83 4.94
C ALA A 153 18.95 0.51 4.19
N ASP A 154 18.09 1.39 4.69
CA ASP A 154 17.75 2.69 4.08
C ASP A 154 17.12 2.59 2.68
N GLY A 155 16.58 1.45 2.32
CA GLY A 155 15.78 1.27 1.10
C GLY A 155 14.34 1.71 1.27
N LEU A 156 13.57 1.57 0.20
CA LEU A 156 12.14 1.90 0.15
C LEU A 156 11.32 0.72 -0.33
N VAL A 157 10.08 0.69 0.12
CA VAL A 157 9.05 -0.22 -0.41
C VAL A 157 7.96 0.60 -1.06
N PHE A 158 7.65 0.31 -2.31
CA PHE A 158 6.49 0.86 -3.00
C PHE A 158 5.44 -0.24 -3.15
N GLN A 159 4.27 0.00 -2.59
CA GLN A 159 3.13 -0.92 -2.70
C GLN A 159 2.23 -0.49 -3.86
N CYS A 160 2.03 -1.40 -4.81
CA CYS A 160 1.11 -1.22 -5.93
C CYS A 160 -0.32 -1.50 -5.46
N ASN A 161 -1.06 -0.44 -5.12
CA ASN A 161 -2.47 -0.53 -4.70
C ASN A 161 -3.42 0.13 -5.70
N ASN A 162 -2.86 0.70 -6.77
CA ASN A 162 -3.59 1.46 -7.78
C ASN A 162 -3.23 0.92 -9.17
N HIS A 163 -3.75 1.59 -10.19
CA HIS A 163 -3.48 1.26 -11.57
C HIS A 163 -1.98 1.10 -11.86
N PRO A 164 -1.53 0.00 -12.49
CA PRO A 164 -0.12 -0.28 -12.76
C PRO A 164 0.60 0.84 -13.52
N ALA A 165 -0.07 1.51 -14.45
CA ALA A 165 0.50 2.64 -15.19
C ALA A 165 0.85 3.83 -14.29
N VAL A 166 -0.01 4.16 -13.30
CA VAL A 166 0.27 5.22 -12.30
C VAL A 166 1.46 4.83 -11.43
N PHE A 167 1.53 3.57 -11.05
CA PHE A 167 2.65 3.04 -10.27
C PHE A 167 3.96 3.11 -11.05
N ASN A 168 3.96 2.72 -12.34
CA ASN A 168 5.13 2.77 -13.21
C ASN A 168 5.62 4.21 -13.43
N ASP A 169 4.71 5.17 -13.68
CA ASP A 169 5.07 6.58 -13.79
C ASP A 169 5.68 7.11 -12.49
N GLY A 170 5.11 6.76 -11.35
CA GLY A 170 5.68 7.10 -10.05
C GLY A 170 7.09 6.54 -9.86
N LEU A 171 7.32 5.27 -10.14
CA LEU A 171 8.67 4.69 -10.05
C LEU A 171 9.66 5.41 -10.98
N SER A 172 9.24 5.74 -12.19
CA SER A 172 10.07 6.46 -13.16
C SER A 172 10.44 7.87 -12.66
N GLN A 173 9.49 8.59 -12.07
CA GLN A 173 9.75 9.90 -11.47
C GLN A 173 10.63 9.80 -10.22
N PHE A 174 10.39 8.80 -9.37
CA PHE A 174 11.25 8.53 -8.22
C PHE A 174 12.72 8.31 -8.63
N ARG A 175 12.97 7.54 -9.68
CA ARG A 175 14.33 7.27 -10.17
C ARG A 175 15.06 8.50 -10.69
N LYS A 176 14.35 9.52 -11.15
CA LYS A 176 14.97 10.82 -11.52
C LYS A 176 15.52 11.55 -10.30
N VAL A 177 14.91 11.35 -9.11
CA VAL A 177 15.33 11.99 -7.86
C VAL A 177 16.35 11.13 -7.11
N GLU A 178 16.08 9.83 -6.99
CA GLU A 178 16.90 8.88 -6.25
C GLU A 178 17.31 7.68 -7.14
N PRO A 179 18.28 7.87 -8.07
CA PRO A 179 18.57 6.88 -9.10
C PRO A 179 19.17 5.57 -8.60
N ASN A 180 19.86 5.59 -7.46
CA ASN A 180 20.64 4.45 -6.97
C ASN A 180 20.05 3.76 -5.72
N ARG A 181 18.93 4.24 -5.22
CA ARG A 181 18.37 3.71 -3.97
C ARG A 181 17.72 2.36 -4.18
N PRO A 182 17.99 1.35 -3.32
CA PRO A 182 17.32 0.06 -3.38
C PRO A 182 15.79 0.20 -3.15
N VAL A 183 15.00 -0.47 -3.98
CA VAL A 183 13.53 -0.43 -3.93
C VAL A 183 12.97 -1.84 -3.98
N VAL A 184 12.01 -2.12 -3.14
CA VAL A 184 11.10 -3.27 -3.26
C VAL A 184 9.76 -2.78 -3.80
N CYS A 185 9.29 -3.37 -4.90
CA CYS A 185 7.94 -3.18 -5.41
C CYS A 185 7.09 -4.35 -4.94
N LEU A 186 6.08 -4.07 -4.17
CA LEU A 186 5.17 -5.06 -3.59
C LEU A 186 3.85 -5.06 -4.34
N PHE A 187 3.45 -6.23 -4.84
CA PHE A 187 2.18 -6.48 -5.51
C PHE A 187 1.40 -7.50 -4.67
N GLU A 188 0.52 -7.01 -3.81
CA GLU A 188 -0.41 -7.86 -3.08
C GLU A 188 -1.57 -8.24 -4.01
N ASP A 189 -1.98 -9.51 -3.97
CA ASP A 189 -3.08 -10.04 -4.77
C ASP A 189 -2.94 -9.71 -6.28
N ILE A 190 -1.77 -10.05 -6.86
CA ILE A 190 -1.43 -9.73 -8.25
C ILE A 190 -2.45 -10.29 -9.25
N ASP A 191 -3.11 -11.40 -8.94
CA ASP A 191 -4.22 -11.97 -9.69
C ASP A 191 -5.41 -11.01 -9.78
N ALA A 192 -5.80 -10.36 -8.68
CA ALA A 192 -6.84 -9.34 -8.70
C ALA A 192 -6.44 -8.10 -9.52
N ILE A 193 -5.18 -7.69 -9.46
CA ILE A 193 -4.67 -6.57 -10.27
C ILE A 193 -4.74 -6.93 -11.77
N ILE A 194 -4.39 -8.17 -12.14
CA ILE A 194 -4.47 -8.67 -13.52
C ILE A 194 -5.92 -8.73 -13.99
N GLU A 195 -6.85 -9.21 -13.16
CA GLU A 195 -8.27 -9.25 -13.49
C GLU A 195 -8.86 -7.86 -13.74
N GLU A 196 -8.44 -6.85 -12.95
CA GLU A 196 -8.96 -5.49 -13.04
C GLU A 196 -8.35 -4.69 -14.20
N HIS A 197 -7.04 -4.82 -14.44
CA HIS A 197 -6.29 -3.95 -15.35
C HIS A 197 -5.76 -4.66 -16.61
N GLY A 198 -5.79 -5.98 -16.64
CA GLY A 198 -5.25 -6.79 -17.72
C GLY A 198 -3.79 -7.20 -17.52
N GLU A 199 -3.42 -8.31 -18.14
CA GLU A 199 -2.07 -8.89 -18.08
C GLU A 199 -1.02 -7.98 -18.73
N ASP A 200 -1.36 -7.32 -19.84
CA ASP A 200 -0.47 -6.44 -20.59
C ASP A 200 0.06 -5.27 -19.75
N GLU A 201 -0.75 -4.72 -18.85
CA GLU A 201 -0.37 -3.63 -17.95
C GLU A 201 0.72 -4.08 -16.94
N ILE A 202 0.58 -5.29 -16.41
CA ILE A 202 1.57 -5.87 -15.48
C ILE A 202 2.84 -6.26 -16.24
N LEU A 203 2.74 -6.84 -17.44
CA LEU A 203 3.90 -7.14 -18.27
C LEU A 203 4.68 -5.86 -18.65
N THR A 204 3.97 -4.79 -19.01
CA THR A 204 4.57 -3.49 -19.29
C THR A 204 5.33 -2.93 -18.07
N LEU A 205 4.79 -3.12 -16.86
CA LEU A 205 5.45 -2.70 -15.62
C LEU A 205 6.70 -3.54 -15.32
N LEU A 206 6.62 -4.87 -15.51
CA LEU A 206 7.71 -5.78 -15.19
C LEU A 206 8.81 -5.81 -16.26
N ASP A 207 8.46 -5.77 -17.54
CA ASP A 207 9.40 -5.96 -18.67
C ASP A 207 9.39 -4.85 -19.72
N GLY A 208 8.59 -3.79 -19.52
CA GLY A 208 8.44 -2.68 -20.46
C GLY A 208 9.70 -1.81 -20.62
N GLU A 209 9.63 -0.80 -21.49
CA GLU A 209 10.75 0.09 -21.85
C GLU A 209 11.30 0.91 -20.65
N ASN A 210 10.45 1.18 -19.65
CA ASN A 210 10.81 1.96 -18.46
C ASN A 210 11.39 1.07 -17.35
N GLN A 211 12.29 0.17 -17.70
CA GLN A 211 12.93 -0.72 -16.74
C GLN A 211 13.75 0.04 -15.70
N ILE A 212 13.54 -0.29 -14.44
CA ILE A 212 14.16 0.38 -13.31
C ILE A 212 15.28 -0.48 -12.76
N ASP A 213 16.44 0.13 -12.52
CA ASP A 213 17.58 -0.51 -11.86
C ASP A 213 17.40 -0.56 -10.34
N ARG A 214 18.05 -1.51 -9.66
CA ARG A 214 18.03 -1.72 -8.21
C ARG A 214 16.64 -1.96 -7.64
N VAL A 215 15.90 -2.88 -8.27
CA VAL A 215 14.52 -3.22 -7.90
C VAL A 215 14.37 -4.70 -7.61
N LEU A 216 13.62 -4.99 -6.56
CA LEU A 216 13.09 -6.30 -6.23
C LEU A 216 11.56 -6.26 -6.33
N ASN A 217 10.97 -7.04 -7.23
CA ASN A 217 9.52 -7.20 -7.36
C ASN A 217 9.06 -8.42 -6.55
N ILE A 218 7.99 -8.30 -5.77
CA ILE A 218 7.41 -9.37 -4.95
C ILE A 218 5.90 -9.37 -5.11
#